data_dd70e753f836d0c962d208ffad94e9f6
#
_entry.id   dd70e753f836d0c962d208ffad94e9f6
#
_cell.length_a   1.000
_cell.length_b   1.000
_cell.length_c   1.000
_cell.angle_alpha   90.00
_cell.angle_beta   90.00
_cell.angle_gamma   90.00
#
_symmetry.space_group_name_H-M   'P 1'
#
loop_
_entity.id
_entity.type
_entity.pdbx_description
1 polymer ?
#
loop_
_entity_poly.entity_id
_entity_poly.type
_entity_poly.pdbx_seq_one_letter_code
_entity_poly.pdbx_strand_id
1 'polypeptide(L)' 'MRYYVGDILFSTLNDKYAFTVIKTKGDRMCIVASHYRCGEKISKCCEARKNMWRDMSAGHLYLAKRNSAKVV' A
#
# COMPACT_ATOMS: atom_id res chain seq x y z
N MET A 1 -4.30 13.88 0.52
CA MET A 1 -3.50 13.26 1.59
C MET A 1 -2.22 12.70 1.01
N ARG A 2 -1.14 12.79 1.74
CA ARG A 2 0.14 12.32 1.24
C ARG A 2 0.54 11.01 1.92
N TYR A 3 1.04 10.08 1.14
CA TYR A 3 1.52 8.80 1.64
C TYR A 3 3.04 8.74 1.56
N TYR A 4 3.63 7.88 2.38
CA TYR A 4 5.08 7.74 2.47
C TYR A 4 5.48 6.29 2.29
N VAL A 5 6.73 6.09 1.90
CA VAL A 5 7.27 4.72 1.72
C VAL A 5 7.07 3.92 3.01
N GLY A 6 6.53 2.73 2.86
CA GLY A 6 6.23 1.85 3.97
C GLY A 6 4.81 1.94 4.49
N ASP A 7 4.05 2.93 4.05
CA ASP A 7 2.63 3.02 4.42
C ASP A 7 1.86 1.87 3.79
N ILE A 8 0.87 1.38 4.51
CA ILE A 8 -0.01 0.33 4.03
C ILE A 8 -1.38 0.94 3.80
N LEU A 9 -1.90 0.72 2.60
CA LEU A 9 -3.19 1.26 2.18
C LEU A 9 -4.16 0.13 1.93
N PHE A 10 -5.44 0.42 2.13
CA PHE A 10 -6.51 -0.47 1.73
C PHE A 10 -7.29 0.18 0.60
N SER A 11 -8.00 -0.64 -0.16
CA SER A 11 -8.85 -0.17 -1.24
C SER A 11 -10.31 -0.41 -0.90
N THR A 12 -11.15 0.56 -1.21
CA THR A 12 -12.59 0.38 -1.08
C THR A 12 -13.16 -0.51 -2.17
N LEU A 13 -12.40 -0.74 -3.23
CA LEU A 13 -12.84 -1.56 -4.36
C LEU A 13 -12.50 -3.04 -4.18
N ASN A 14 -11.53 -3.33 -3.34
CA ASN A 14 -11.10 -4.70 -3.14
C ASN A 14 -10.51 -4.88 -1.75
N ASP A 15 -11.26 -5.54 -0.90
CA ASP A 15 -10.89 -5.74 0.49
C ASP A 15 -9.96 -6.93 0.74
N LYS A 16 -9.57 -7.61 -0.33
CA LYS A 16 -8.69 -8.77 -0.20
C LYS A 16 -7.22 -8.43 -0.22
N TYR A 17 -6.88 -7.22 -0.61
CA TYR A 17 -5.49 -6.83 -0.79
C TYR A 17 -5.14 -5.64 0.10
N ALA A 18 -3.91 -5.67 0.56
CA ALA A 18 -3.25 -4.51 1.12
C ALA A 18 -2.23 -4.00 0.10
N PHE A 19 -2.01 -2.71 0.09
CA PHE A 19 -1.09 -2.07 -0.85
C PHE A 19 0.00 -1.37 -0.07
N THR A 20 1.22 -1.75 -0.30
CA THR A 20 2.36 -1.13 0.37
C THR A 20 3.00 -0.11 -0.56
N VAL A 21 3.23 1.08 -0.05
CA VAL A 21 3.92 2.12 -0.80
C VAL A 21 5.41 1.81 -0.76
N ILE A 22 6.00 1.59 -1.92
CA ILE A 22 7.42 1.26 -2.01
C ILE A 22 8.26 2.40 -2.58
N LYS A 23 7.65 3.31 -3.29
CA LYS A 23 8.32 4.50 -3.83
C LYS A 23 7.32 5.63 -3.94
N THR A 24 7.83 6.84 -3.90
CA THR A 24 7.01 8.03 -4.17
C THR A 24 7.76 8.92 -5.14
N LYS A 25 6.99 9.63 -5.96
CA LYS A 25 7.55 10.58 -6.91
C LYS A 25 6.52 11.67 -7.19
N GLY A 26 6.74 12.86 -6.64
CA GLY A 26 5.77 13.94 -6.77
C GLY A 26 4.43 13.54 -6.16
N ASP A 27 3.38 13.64 -6.93
CA ASP A 27 2.03 13.30 -6.50
C ASP A 27 1.66 11.84 -6.80
N ARG A 28 2.64 11.03 -7.15
CA ARG A 28 2.41 9.63 -7.48
C ARG A 28 3.16 8.72 -6.53
N MET A 29 2.64 7.53 -6.39
CA MET A 29 3.27 6.51 -5.55
C MET A 29 3.29 5.19 -6.29
N CYS A 30 4.34 4.43 -6.07
CA CYS A 30 4.43 3.06 -6.56
C CYS A 30 4.00 2.15 -5.42
N ILE A 31 3.03 1.30 -5.69
CA ILE A 31 2.49 0.40 -4.69
C ILE A 31 2.59 -1.04 -5.18
N VAL A 32 2.64 -1.94 -4.23
CA VAL A 32 2.61 -3.37 -4.50
C VAL A 32 1.48 -3.97 -3.70
N ALA A 33 0.66 -4.79 -4.37
CA ALA A 33 -0.49 -5.43 -3.75
C ALA A 33 -0.09 -6.79 -3.19
N SER A 34 -0.60 -7.12 -2.02
CA SER A 34 -0.44 -8.43 -1.44
C SER A 34 -1.74 -8.84 -0.76
N HIS A 35 -1.94 -10.15 -0.61
CA HIS A 35 -3.16 -10.64 0.03
C HIS A 35 -3.18 -10.25 1.49
N TYR A 36 -4.19 -9.51 1.86
CA TYR A 36 -4.33 -9.08 3.23
C TYR A 36 -4.54 -10.24 4.18
N ARG A 37 -5.29 -11.23 3.75
CA ARG A 37 -5.67 -12.33 4.62
C ARG A 37 -4.64 -13.41 4.83
N CYS A 38 -3.61 -13.40 4.07
CA CYS A 38 -2.55 -14.35 4.34
C CYS A 38 -1.72 -13.91 5.49
N GLY A 39 -2.25 -13.01 6.17
CA GLY A 39 -1.67 -12.84 7.36
C GLY A 39 -1.24 -11.51 7.64
N GLU A 40 -1.49 -11.30 8.76
CA GLU A 40 -0.81 -10.40 9.49
C GLU A 40 0.65 -10.41 9.16
N LYS A 41 1.05 -11.44 8.58
CA LYS A 41 2.31 -11.53 7.92
C LYS A 41 2.03 -11.54 6.47
N ILE A 42 2.49 -10.64 5.73
CA ILE A 42 2.58 -10.77 4.32
C ILE A 42 3.53 -11.95 4.11
N SER A 43 3.00 -13.12 4.23
CA SER A 43 3.81 -14.30 4.31
C SER A 43 4.09 -14.84 2.92
N LYS A 44 4.92 -15.86 2.90
CA LYS A 44 5.31 -16.49 1.66
C LYS A 44 4.15 -17.11 0.88
N CYS A 45 3.02 -17.31 1.50
CA CYS A 45 1.87 -17.85 0.81
C CYS A 45 1.22 -16.84 -0.11
N CYS A 46 1.59 -15.60 0.00
CA CYS A 46 0.99 -14.54 -0.79
C CYS A 46 2.01 -13.98 -1.74
N GLU A 47 1.75 -14.14 -3.01
CA GLU A 47 2.60 -13.53 -4.01
C GLU A 47 2.33 -12.04 -4.09
N ALA A 48 3.37 -11.26 -4.02
CA ALA A 48 3.26 -9.85 -4.26
C ALA A 48 2.91 -9.63 -5.72
N ARG A 49 1.94 -8.77 -5.96
CA ARG A 49 1.58 -8.39 -7.32
C ARG A 49 2.65 -7.47 -7.91
N LYS A 50 2.57 -7.29 -9.20
CA LYS A 50 3.47 -6.34 -9.86
C LYS A 50 3.28 -4.95 -9.28
N ASN A 51 4.37 -4.21 -9.25
CA ASN A 51 4.33 -2.82 -8.86
C ASN A 51 3.44 -2.03 -9.80
N MET A 52 2.72 -1.08 -9.27
CA MET A 52 1.90 -0.20 -10.07
C MET A 52 1.98 1.21 -9.53
N TRP A 53 1.92 2.18 -10.43
CA TRP A 53 1.92 3.59 -10.07
C TRP A 53 0.48 4.08 -9.94
N ARG A 54 0.22 4.87 -8.90
CA ARG A 54 -1.08 5.46 -8.65
C ARG A 54 -0.90 6.89 -8.16
N ASP A 55 -1.90 7.71 -8.40
CA ASP A 55 -1.93 9.04 -7.82
C ASP A 55 -2.19 8.96 -6.34
N MET A 56 -1.53 9.82 -5.58
CA MET A 56 -1.78 9.88 -4.14
C MET A 56 -3.19 10.35 -3.81
N SER A 57 -3.86 10.97 -4.77
CA SER A 57 -5.25 11.41 -4.61
C SER A 57 -6.29 10.36 -5.00
N ALA A 58 -5.86 9.14 -5.31
CA ALA A 58 -6.78 8.09 -5.71
C ALA A 58 -7.82 7.85 -4.61
N GLY A 59 -9.08 8.13 -4.93
CA GLY A 59 -10.14 8.15 -3.94
C GLY A 59 -10.54 6.80 -3.37
N HIS A 60 -10.17 5.72 -4.05
CA HIS A 60 -10.49 4.38 -3.57
C HIS A 60 -9.41 3.80 -2.65
N LEU A 61 -8.31 4.50 -2.46
CA LEU A 61 -7.24 4.08 -1.56
C LEU A 61 -7.26 4.94 -0.32
N TYR A 62 -7.01 4.32 0.81
CA TYR A 62 -6.95 5.04 2.08
C TYR A 62 -5.89 4.43 2.97
N LEU A 63 -5.38 5.24 3.88
CA LEU A 63 -4.31 4.81 4.78
C LEU A 63 -4.85 3.84 5.82
N ALA A 64 -4.27 2.65 5.86
CA ALA A 64 -4.60 1.65 6.88
C ALA A 64 -3.59 1.67 8.01
N LYS A 65 -2.32 1.79 7.66
CA LYS A 65 -1.28 1.79 8.67
C LYS A 65 -0.12 2.67 8.22
N ARG A 66 0.24 3.63 9.02
CA ARG A 66 1.39 4.51 8.77
C ARG A 66 2.67 3.82 9.22
N ASN A 67 3.69 3.93 8.40
CA ASN A 67 5.00 3.43 8.79
C ASN A 67 5.64 4.44 9.75
N SER A 68 5.40 4.25 11.03
CA SER A 68 5.85 5.19 12.06
C SER A 68 7.37 5.29 12.15
N ALA A 69 8.09 4.30 11.67
CA ALA A 69 9.54 4.35 11.69
C ALA A 69 10.11 5.44 10.78
N LYS A 70 9.31 5.94 9.86
CA LYS A 70 9.71 7.02 8.95
C LYS A 70 9.34 8.39 9.46
N VAL A 71 8.57 8.46 10.51
CA VAL A 71 8.06 9.72 11.04
C VAL A 71 8.89 10.09 12.25
N VAL A 72 10.09 10.40 12.01
CA VAL A 72 10.99 10.79 13.10
C VAL A 72 11.49 12.19 12.86
#